data_9abc683687ed596f5d614befe5742664
#
_entry.id   9abc683687ed596f5d614befe5742664
#
_cell.length_a   1.000
_cell.length_b   1.000
_cell.length_c   1.000
_cell.angle_alpha   90.00
_cell.angle_beta   90.00
_cell.angle_gamma   90.00
#
_symmetry.space_group_name_H-M   'P 1'
#
loop_
_entity.id
_entity.type
_entity.pdbx_description
1 polymer ?
#
loop_
_entity_poly.entity_id
_entity_poly.type
_entity_poly.pdbx_seq_one_letter_code
_entity_poly.pdbx_strand_id
1 'polypeptide(L)'
;MSKSFLGRLMLDLDGTSLTQEENKLLLNPHVGGVILFARNISSRDQVQELCGEIRKINPKLLIAVDQEGGRVQRLKEGYTILPTMQKLSAFLNSNSDKNFPFATDLGWLMASEVIASGLDISFAPVLDLDDSRSSVIGDRSIGDNPEQVIAIASAFIEGMNQAGMQATGKHFPGHGGIFADSHLTFSQDTRSLSELESHD
;
A
#
# COMPACT_ATOMS: atom_id res chain seq x y z
N MET A 1 -28.40 6.23 -18.32
CA MET A 1 -27.20 6.83 -17.70
C MET A 1 -26.01 5.97 -18.15
N SER A 2 -25.10 6.53 -18.93
CA SER A 2 -23.86 5.83 -19.32
C SER A 2 -23.07 5.52 -18.05
N LYS A 3 -22.78 4.25 -17.77
CA LYS A 3 -21.83 3.87 -16.74
C LYS A 3 -20.45 4.36 -17.20
N SER A 4 -20.05 5.54 -16.72
CA SER A 4 -18.69 6.04 -16.93
C SER A 4 -17.76 5.16 -16.10
N PHE A 5 -17.09 4.21 -16.77
CA PHE A 5 -16.03 3.42 -16.14
C PHE A 5 -14.81 4.31 -15.94
N LEU A 6 -14.10 4.10 -14.84
CA LEU A 6 -12.75 4.65 -14.65
C LEU A 6 -11.81 4.07 -15.73
N GLY A 7 -10.83 4.86 -16.14
CA GLY A 7 -9.75 4.40 -17.01
C GLY A 7 -8.96 3.26 -16.34
N ARG A 8 -8.14 2.58 -17.14
CA ARG A 8 -7.35 1.43 -16.69
C ARG A 8 -5.89 1.76 -16.38
N LEU A 9 -5.49 3.01 -16.59
CA LEU A 9 -4.13 3.46 -16.32
C LEU A 9 -4.08 4.18 -14.97
N MET A 10 -3.08 3.86 -14.18
CA MET A 10 -2.65 4.63 -13.02
C MET A 10 -1.33 5.30 -13.36
N LEU A 11 -1.27 6.61 -13.19
CA LEU A 11 -0.10 7.43 -13.49
C LEU A 11 0.55 7.88 -12.19
N ASP A 12 1.82 8.20 -12.25
CA ASP A 12 2.53 8.96 -11.23
C ASP A 12 2.71 10.42 -11.68
N LEU A 13 3.22 11.26 -10.78
CA LEU A 13 3.46 12.68 -11.01
C LEU A 13 4.94 13.02 -10.85
N ASP A 14 5.38 14.08 -11.51
CA ASP A 14 6.79 14.51 -11.50
C ASP A 14 7.20 15.14 -10.17
N GLY A 15 6.33 15.97 -9.58
CA GLY A 15 6.68 16.80 -8.43
C GLY A 15 5.56 16.97 -7.41
N THR A 16 5.69 18.01 -6.61
CA THR A 16 4.77 18.34 -5.49
C THR A 16 3.56 19.17 -5.92
N SER A 17 3.49 19.56 -7.19
CA SER A 17 2.38 20.31 -7.81
C SER A 17 2.16 19.85 -9.23
N LEU A 18 0.94 20.03 -9.75
CA LEU A 18 0.59 19.61 -11.10
C LEU A 18 1.20 20.53 -12.17
N THR A 19 1.80 19.93 -13.18
CA THR A 19 2.22 20.60 -14.40
C THR A 19 1.05 20.78 -15.38
N GLN A 20 1.22 21.62 -16.40
CA GLN A 20 0.20 21.80 -17.45
C GLN A 20 -0.03 20.51 -18.27
N GLU A 21 1.01 19.69 -18.42
CA GLU A 21 0.92 18.42 -19.15
C GLU A 21 0.15 17.38 -18.31
N GLU A 22 0.45 17.27 -17.02
CA GLU A 22 -0.27 16.39 -16.13
C GLU A 22 -1.75 16.77 -16.02
N ASN A 23 -2.08 18.06 -15.97
CA ASN A 23 -3.47 18.52 -16.03
C ASN A 23 -4.23 17.97 -17.24
N LYS A 24 -3.57 17.91 -18.42
CA LYS A 24 -4.17 17.34 -19.62
C LYS A 24 -4.27 15.82 -19.55
N LEU A 25 -3.25 15.14 -19.01
CA LEU A 25 -3.23 13.69 -18.85
C LEU A 25 -4.34 13.21 -17.90
N LEU A 26 -4.59 13.92 -16.80
CA LEU A 26 -5.63 13.56 -15.81
C LEU A 26 -7.07 13.69 -16.37
N LEU A 27 -7.26 14.43 -17.47
CA LEU A 27 -8.53 14.50 -18.20
C LEU A 27 -8.70 13.35 -19.19
N ASN A 28 -7.65 12.57 -19.47
CA ASN A 28 -7.72 11.47 -20.41
C ASN A 28 -8.64 10.35 -19.89
N PRO A 29 -9.63 9.87 -20.67
CA PRO A 29 -10.58 8.86 -20.23
C PRO A 29 -9.96 7.49 -19.92
N HIS A 30 -8.73 7.25 -20.38
CA HIS A 30 -8.00 6.02 -20.07
C HIS A 30 -7.32 6.04 -18.69
N VAL A 31 -7.18 7.23 -18.07
CA VAL A 31 -6.60 7.39 -16.73
C VAL A 31 -7.69 7.16 -15.70
N GLY A 32 -7.45 6.22 -14.81
CA GLY A 32 -8.35 5.85 -13.70
C GLY A 32 -7.81 6.21 -12.33
N GLY A 33 -6.52 6.52 -12.23
CA GLY A 33 -5.92 6.86 -10.94
C GLY A 33 -4.55 7.51 -11.04
N VAL A 34 -4.11 7.98 -9.88
CA VAL A 34 -2.78 8.56 -9.64
C VAL A 34 -2.18 7.88 -8.43
N ILE A 35 -0.89 7.53 -8.49
CA ILE A 35 -0.12 7.08 -7.33
C ILE A 35 0.89 8.16 -6.94
N LEU A 36 0.94 8.51 -5.65
CA LEU A 36 1.91 9.45 -5.10
C LEU A 36 3.12 8.71 -4.51
N PHE A 37 4.31 9.14 -4.91
CA PHE A 37 5.58 8.68 -4.35
C PHE A 37 6.20 9.74 -3.45
N ALA A 38 7.32 9.39 -2.79
CA ALA A 38 8.02 10.31 -1.88
C ALA A 38 8.38 11.66 -2.52
N ARG A 39 8.66 11.70 -3.83
CA ARG A 39 8.96 12.94 -4.56
C ARG A 39 7.78 13.91 -4.68
N ASN A 40 6.55 13.38 -4.49
CA ASN A 40 5.33 14.17 -4.59
C ASN A 40 4.88 14.74 -3.24
N ILE A 41 5.65 14.49 -2.15
CA ILE A 41 5.24 14.74 -0.78
C ILE A 41 6.32 15.58 -0.08
N SER A 42 5.96 16.78 0.35
CA SER A 42 6.84 17.67 1.11
C SER A 42 6.29 18.01 2.49
N SER A 43 4.97 18.10 2.64
CA SER A 43 4.29 18.34 3.91
C SER A 43 2.85 17.83 3.83
N ARG A 44 2.19 17.74 4.98
CA ARG A 44 0.77 17.37 5.06
C ARG A 44 -0.12 18.33 4.27
N ASP A 45 0.06 19.62 4.45
CA ASP A 45 -0.77 20.65 3.79
C ASP A 45 -0.57 20.61 2.28
N GLN A 46 0.68 20.43 1.82
CA GLN A 46 0.97 20.31 0.40
C GLN A 46 0.31 19.07 -0.24
N VAL A 47 0.30 17.91 0.44
CA VAL A 47 -0.38 16.70 -0.06
C VAL A 47 -1.89 16.93 -0.18
N GLN A 48 -2.50 17.57 0.82
CA GLN A 48 -3.93 17.92 0.76
C GLN A 48 -4.23 18.86 -0.40
N GLU A 49 -3.37 19.86 -0.64
CA GLU A 49 -3.51 20.79 -1.77
C GLU A 49 -3.40 20.04 -3.11
N LEU A 50 -2.36 19.20 -3.29
CA LEU A 50 -2.16 18.40 -4.51
C LEU A 50 -3.34 17.46 -4.77
N CYS A 51 -3.83 16.75 -3.77
CA CYS A 51 -5.03 15.92 -3.89
C CYS A 51 -6.25 16.75 -4.26
N GLY A 52 -6.42 17.93 -3.66
CA GLY A 52 -7.48 18.87 -4.00
C GLY A 52 -7.42 19.36 -5.44
N GLU A 53 -6.23 19.61 -5.99
CA GLU A 53 -6.02 19.98 -7.40
C GLU A 53 -6.40 18.83 -8.34
N ILE A 54 -5.95 17.60 -8.05
CA ILE A 54 -6.32 16.41 -8.81
C ILE A 54 -7.84 16.24 -8.84
N ARG A 55 -8.52 16.39 -7.70
CA ARG A 55 -9.98 16.29 -7.59
C ARG A 55 -10.73 17.36 -8.37
N LYS A 56 -10.19 18.58 -8.46
CA LYS A 56 -10.80 19.65 -9.27
C LYS A 56 -10.77 19.32 -10.76
N ILE A 57 -9.72 18.65 -11.23
CA ILE A 57 -9.58 18.24 -12.63
C ILE A 57 -10.49 17.06 -12.94
N ASN A 58 -10.42 16.01 -12.13
CA ASN A 58 -11.24 14.82 -12.31
C ASN A 58 -11.56 14.17 -10.94
N PRO A 59 -12.75 14.43 -10.39
CA PRO A 59 -13.13 13.93 -9.07
C PRO A 59 -13.29 12.41 -8.97
N LYS A 60 -13.23 11.70 -10.09
CA LYS A 60 -13.39 10.23 -10.14
C LYS A 60 -12.08 9.47 -10.04
N LEU A 61 -10.93 10.14 -10.21
CA LEU A 61 -9.63 9.47 -10.15
C LEU A 61 -9.40 8.85 -8.77
N LEU A 62 -8.90 7.62 -8.77
CA LEU A 62 -8.37 6.99 -7.56
C LEU A 62 -7.01 7.60 -7.23
N ILE A 63 -6.82 8.12 -6.03
CA ILE A 63 -5.52 8.64 -5.57
C ILE A 63 -4.94 7.65 -4.56
N ALA A 64 -3.79 7.09 -4.88
CA ALA A 64 -3.15 6.01 -4.14
C ALA A 64 -1.78 6.40 -3.59
N VAL A 65 -1.31 5.65 -2.61
CA VAL A 65 0.04 5.75 -2.04
C VAL A 65 0.51 4.39 -1.54
N ASP A 66 1.82 4.20 -1.39
CA ASP A 66 2.38 3.10 -0.61
C ASP A 66 2.62 3.56 0.84
N GLN A 67 1.69 3.31 1.71
CA GLN A 67 1.77 3.60 3.15
C GLN A 67 1.69 2.29 3.92
N GLU A 68 2.79 1.51 3.91
CA GLU A 68 2.86 0.18 4.55
C GLU A 68 3.33 0.29 6.01
N GLY A 69 4.21 1.24 6.27
CA GLY A 69 4.99 1.39 7.48
C GLY A 69 6.50 1.11 7.26
N GLY A 70 7.31 1.38 8.28
CA GLY A 70 8.75 1.20 8.20
C GLY A 70 9.39 1.96 7.04
N ARG A 71 10.19 1.26 6.22
CA ARG A 71 10.89 1.86 5.08
C ARG A 71 9.97 2.20 3.90
N VAL A 72 8.79 1.59 3.81
CA VAL A 72 7.78 1.86 2.79
C VAL A 72 6.64 2.67 3.40
N GLN A 73 6.97 3.87 3.76
CA GLN A 73 6.05 4.89 4.26
C GLN A 73 6.37 6.21 3.55
N ARG A 74 5.40 6.76 2.80
CA ARG A 74 5.59 8.00 2.03
C ARG A 74 5.19 9.23 2.83
N LEU A 75 4.07 9.15 3.54
CA LEU A 75 3.59 10.20 4.44
C LEU A 75 4.33 10.09 5.78
N LYS A 76 5.25 11.02 6.05
CA LYS A 76 6.15 10.98 7.23
C LYS A 76 6.01 12.18 8.13
N GLU A 77 6.31 13.37 7.63
CA GLU A 77 6.26 14.60 8.41
C GLU A 77 4.81 15.00 8.69
N GLY A 78 4.45 15.14 9.96
CA GLY A 78 3.08 15.41 10.41
C GLY A 78 2.15 14.19 10.44
N TYR A 79 2.71 12.99 10.29
CA TYR A 79 1.99 11.71 10.33
C TYR A 79 2.60 10.76 11.36
N THR A 80 1.82 9.77 11.75
CA THR A 80 2.31 8.71 12.64
C THR A 80 3.35 7.84 11.93
N ILE A 81 4.50 7.62 12.56
CA ILE A 81 5.50 6.69 12.06
C ILE A 81 5.07 5.27 12.42
N LEU A 82 4.66 4.53 11.39
CA LEU A 82 4.18 3.17 11.54
C LEU A 82 5.37 2.19 11.66
N PRO A 83 5.27 1.14 12.49
CA PRO A 83 6.27 0.08 12.53
C PRO A 83 6.31 -0.68 11.20
N THR A 84 7.38 -1.44 10.96
CA THR A 84 7.36 -2.48 9.93
C THR A 84 6.40 -3.59 10.33
N MET A 85 5.84 -4.32 9.35
CA MET A 85 4.93 -5.43 9.64
C MET A 85 5.61 -6.53 10.43
N GLN A 86 6.90 -6.76 10.22
CA GLN A 86 7.70 -7.70 11.01
C GLN A 86 7.79 -7.28 12.49
N LYS A 87 8.00 -5.98 12.77
CA LYS A 87 8.01 -5.46 14.16
C LYS A 87 6.64 -5.54 14.80
N LEU A 88 5.58 -5.24 14.05
CA LEU A 88 4.20 -5.43 14.53
C LEU A 88 3.95 -6.89 14.92
N SER A 89 4.30 -7.82 14.05
CA SER A 89 4.19 -9.25 14.28
C SER A 89 4.95 -9.71 15.54
N ALA A 90 6.20 -9.29 15.68
CA ALA A 90 7.03 -9.61 16.84
C ALA A 90 6.41 -9.07 18.16
N PHE A 91 5.88 -7.85 18.13
CA PHE A 91 5.18 -7.25 19.26
C PHE A 91 3.93 -8.03 19.64
N LEU A 92 3.10 -8.40 18.66
CA LEU A 92 1.86 -9.15 18.89
C LEU A 92 2.12 -10.57 19.42
N ASN A 93 3.18 -11.22 18.94
CA ASN A 93 3.58 -12.54 19.42
C ASN A 93 4.07 -12.53 20.88
N SER A 94 4.61 -11.42 21.34
CA SER A 94 5.02 -11.26 22.74
C SER A 94 3.83 -11.02 23.69
N ASN A 95 2.64 -10.74 23.14
CA ASN A 95 1.42 -10.47 23.90
C ASN A 95 0.43 -11.63 23.74
N SER A 96 -0.26 -12.00 24.80
CA SER A 96 -1.18 -13.14 24.84
C SER A 96 -2.55 -12.89 24.18
N ASP A 97 -2.82 -11.67 23.70
CA ASP A 97 -4.10 -11.32 23.09
C ASP A 97 -4.12 -11.75 21.61
N LYS A 98 -4.82 -12.86 21.35
CA LYS A 98 -4.94 -13.43 19.98
C LYS A 98 -5.92 -12.69 19.07
N ASN A 99 -6.65 -11.71 19.56
CA ASN A 99 -7.60 -10.93 18.74
C ASN A 99 -6.92 -9.77 18.01
N PHE A 100 -5.63 -9.55 18.26
CA PHE A 100 -4.80 -8.53 17.62
C PHE A 100 -5.44 -7.13 17.54
N PRO A 101 -6.06 -6.60 18.63
CA PRO A 101 -6.71 -5.28 18.58
C PRO A 101 -5.74 -4.17 18.17
N PHE A 102 -4.47 -4.28 18.55
CA PHE A 102 -3.45 -3.31 18.17
C PHE A 102 -3.17 -3.30 16.64
N ALA A 103 -3.28 -4.45 15.96
CA ALA A 103 -3.17 -4.50 14.50
C ALA A 103 -4.38 -3.80 13.85
N THR A 104 -5.58 -3.99 14.39
CA THR A 104 -6.80 -3.31 13.95
C THR A 104 -6.67 -1.79 14.14
N ASP A 105 -6.26 -1.34 15.32
CA ASP A 105 -6.06 0.08 15.62
C ASP A 105 -5.02 0.71 14.69
N LEU A 106 -3.93 0.00 14.40
CA LEU A 106 -2.87 0.47 13.52
C LEU A 106 -3.35 0.59 12.06
N GLY A 107 -4.13 -0.38 11.58
CA GLY A 107 -4.76 -0.34 10.26
C GLY A 107 -5.75 0.82 10.14
N TRP A 108 -6.57 1.05 11.19
CA TRP A 108 -7.50 2.17 11.26
C TRP A 108 -6.77 3.52 11.25
N LEU A 109 -5.71 3.64 12.04
CA LEU A 109 -4.91 4.87 12.14
C LEU A 109 -4.26 5.21 10.78
N MET A 110 -3.59 4.25 10.18
CA MET A 110 -2.97 4.42 8.86
C MET A 110 -3.99 4.87 7.83
N ALA A 111 -5.12 4.18 7.73
CA ALA A 111 -6.16 4.49 6.75
C ALA A 111 -6.80 5.86 7.01
N SER A 112 -7.05 6.21 8.28
CA SER A 112 -7.60 7.52 8.66
C SER A 112 -6.68 8.67 8.27
N GLU A 113 -5.37 8.55 8.48
CA GLU A 113 -4.39 9.58 8.10
C GLU A 113 -4.28 9.72 6.57
N VAL A 114 -4.30 8.61 5.84
CA VAL A 114 -4.28 8.60 4.36
C VAL A 114 -5.53 9.29 3.81
N ILE A 115 -6.73 8.91 4.28
CA ILE A 115 -8.00 9.52 3.86
C ILE A 115 -8.04 11.00 4.21
N ALA A 116 -7.64 11.38 5.41
CA ALA A 116 -7.60 12.77 5.86
C ALA A 116 -6.68 13.65 5.01
N SER A 117 -5.74 13.05 4.29
CA SER A 117 -4.83 13.72 3.36
C SER A 117 -5.40 13.88 1.95
N GLY A 118 -6.60 13.37 1.69
CA GLY A 118 -7.27 13.44 0.39
C GLY A 118 -6.99 12.28 -0.56
N LEU A 119 -6.24 11.26 -0.09
CA LEU A 119 -6.03 10.01 -0.83
C LEU A 119 -7.18 9.02 -0.57
N ASP A 120 -7.34 8.04 -1.45
CA ASP A 120 -8.42 7.05 -1.36
C ASP A 120 -7.93 5.71 -0.80
N ILE A 121 -6.69 5.31 -1.13
CA ILE A 121 -6.20 3.96 -0.85
C ILE A 121 -4.70 3.94 -0.59
N SER A 122 -4.29 3.06 0.31
CA SER A 122 -2.91 2.60 0.41
C SER A 122 -2.78 1.20 -0.20
N PHE A 123 -1.72 0.97 -0.97
CA PHE A 123 -1.36 -0.39 -1.40
C PHE A 123 -0.73 -1.15 -0.24
N ALA A 124 -1.59 -1.60 0.67
CA ALA A 124 -1.27 -2.34 1.89
C ALA A 124 -2.44 -3.28 2.27
N PRO A 125 -2.17 -4.36 3.03
CA PRO A 125 -0.91 -4.81 3.55
C PRO A 125 -0.10 -5.69 2.59
N VAL A 126 1.20 -5.88 2.90
CA VAL A 126 2.04 -6.92 2.30
C VAL A 126 1.69 -8.27 2.92
N LEU A 127 1.37 -9.25 2.06
CA LEU A 127 0.99 -10.63 2.44
C LEU A 127 2.08 -11.64 2.11
N ASP A 128 3.15 -11.20 1.43
CA ASP A 128 4.29 -12.07 1.09
C ASP A 128 4.90 -12.68 2.34
N LEU A 129 5.15 -13.99 2.30
CA LEU A 129 5.84 -14.70 3.36
C LEU A 129 7.32 -14.31 3.41
N ASP A 130 7.90 -14.28 4.61
CA ASP A 130 9.34 -14.07 4.80
C ASP A 130 10.11 -15.38 4.54
N ASP A 131 10.53 -15.58 3.34
CA ASP A 131 11.37 -16.71 2.94
C ASP A 131 12.88 -16.42 3.17
N SER A 132 13.22 -15.30 3.81
CA SER A 132 14.59 -14.82 4.02
C SER A 132 15.44 -14.66 2.74
N ARG A 133 14.90 -14.96 1.57
CA ARG A 133 15.55 -14.84 0.26
C ARG A 133 15.34 -13.47 -0.38
N SER A 134 14.20 -12.83 -0.15
CA SER A 134 13.87 -11.57 -0.78
C SER A 134 14.31 -10.38 0.05
N SER A 135 15.34 -9.67 -0.39
CA SER A 135 15.76 -8.39 0.21
C SER A 135 14.72 -7.27 -0.04
N VAL A 136 13.88 -7.43 -1.06
CA VAL A 136 12.82 -6.47 -1.41
C VAL A 136 11.66 -6.55 -0.41
N ILE A 137 11.30 -7.74 0.02
CA ILE A 137 10.26 -7.97 1.03
C ILE A 137 10.85 -7.76 2.43
N GLY A 138 11.74 -8.61 2.90
CA GLY A 138 12.41 -8.45 4.19
C GLY A 138 11.43 -8.08 5.31
N ASP A 139 11.73 -7.01 6.04
CA ASP A 139 10.94 -6.52 7.18
C ASP A 139 9.53 -5.97 6.85
N ARG A 140 9.16 -5.91 5.57
CA ARG A 140 7.79 -5.63 5.13
C ARG A 140 6.86 -6.81 5.33
N SER A 141 7.39 -8.04 5.37
CA SER A 141 6.61 -9.24 5.68
C SER A 141 6.15 -9.25 7.14
N ILE A 142 5.00 -9.86 7.39
CA ILE A 142 4.49 -10.18 8.73
C ILE A 142 5.28 -11.34 9.34
N GLY A 143 5.70 -12.30 8.53
CA GLY A 143 6.45 -13.49 8.94
C GLY A 143 6.44 -14.60 7.90
N ASP A 144 6.94 -15.75 8.29
CA ASP A 144 7.09 -16.95 7.46
C ASP A 144 5.94 -17.96 7.61
N ASN A 145 5.06 -17.73 8.59
CA ASN A 145 3.93 -18.63 8.89
C ASN A 145 2.64 -18.08 8.28
N PRO A 146 2.00 -18.79 7.31
CA PRO A 146 0.78 -18.34 6.65
C PRO A 146 -0.39 -18.07 7.61
N GLU A 147 -0.58 -18.89 8.64
CA GLU A 147 -1.67 -18.71 9.61
C GLU A 147 -1.50 -17.40 10.39
N GLN A 148 -0.27 -17.07 10.77
CA GLN A 148 0.06 -15.83 11.44
C GLN A 148 -0.14 -14.62 10.52
N VAL A 149 0.31 -14.72 9.27
CA VAL A 149 0.13 -13.66 8.26
C VAL A 149 -1.36 -13.40 8.05
N ILE A 150 -2.18 -14.45 7.88
CA ILE A 150 -3.63 -14.34 7.73
C ILE A 150 -4.25 -13.64 8.94
N ALA A 151 -3.91 -14.06 10.16
CA ALA A 151 -4.49 -13.51 11.37
C ALA A 151 -4.19 -12.02 11.57
N ILE A 152 -2.92 -11.63 11.44
CA ILE A 152 -2.48 -10.24 11.65
C ILE A 152 -2.94 -9.34 10.49
N ALA A 153 -2.81 -9.81 9.24
CA ALA A 153 -3.26 -9.06 8.08
C ALA A 153 -4.78 -8.84 8.10
N SER A 154 -5.56 -9.86 8.49
CA SER A 154 -7.02 -9.74 8.62
C SER A 154 -7.41 -8.68 9.64
N ALA A 155 -6.75 -8.64 10.79
CA ALA A 155 -6.99 -7.61 11.81
C ALA A 155 -6.61 -6.20 11.30
N PHE A 156 -5.48 -6.07 10.61
CA PHE A 156 -5.06 -4.80 10.02
C PHE A 156 -6.05 -4.32 8.93
N ILE A 157 -6.50 -5.23 8.05
CA ILE A 157 -7.50 -4.96 7.00
C ILE A 157 -8.83 -4.55 7.63
N GLU A 158 -9.24 -5.20 8.73
CA GLU A 158 -10.45 -4.82 9.47
C GLU A 158 -10.37 -3.36 9.93
N GLY A 159 -9.24 -2.95 10.47
CA GLY A 159 -9.01 -1.55 10.85
C GLY A 159 -9.09 -0.58 9.67
N MET A 160 -8.48 -0.94 8.53
CA MET A 160 -8.60 -0.14 7.30
C MET A 160 -10.06 0.02 6.87
N ASN A 161 -10.82 -1.07 6.89
CA ASN A 161 -12.24 -1.07 6.51
C ASN A 161 -13.09 -0.23 7.48
N GLN A 162 -12.82 -0.28 8.78
CA GLN A 162 -13.49 0.56 9.78
C GLN A 162 -13.25 2.05 9.55
N ALA A 163 -12.08 2.43 9.04
CA ALA A 163 -11.79 3.80 8.62
C ALA A 163 -12.42 4.18 7.27
N GLY A 164 -13.00 3.22 6.54
CA GLY A 164 -13.62 3.42 5.23
C GLY A 164 -12.68 3.18 4.03
N MET A 165 -11.50 2.62 4.23
CA MET A 165 -10.53 2.30 3.17
C MET A 165 -10.58 0.82 2.82
N GLN A 166 -10.60 0.51 1.51
CA GLN A 166 -10.40 -0.85 1.03
C GLN A 166 -8.92 -1.21 1.03
N ALA A 167 -8.60 -2.46 1.36
CA ALA A 167 -7.23 -2.94 1.39
C ALA A 167 -6.77 -3.48 0.02
N THR A 168 -5.45 -3.53 -0.18
CA THR A 168 -4.81 -4.15 -1.33
C THR A 168 -3.75 -5.13 -0.85
N GLY A 169 -4.11 -6.42 -0.83
CA GLY A 169 -3.13 -7.47 -0.54
C GLY A 169 -2.12 -7.62 -1.68
N LYS A 170 -0.84 -7.69 -1.35
CA LYS A 170 0.25 -7.77 -2.34
C LYS A 170 1.42 -8.62 -1.85
N HIS A 171 2.18 -9.25 -2.74
CA HIS A 171 2.21 -9.12 -4.18
C HIS A 171 1.84 -10.46 -4.83
N PHE A 172 0.66 -10.59 -5.37
CA PHE A 172 0.23 -11.82 -6.04
C PHE A 172 1.13 -12.15 -7.24
N PRO A 173 1.54 -13.41 -7.44
CA PRO A 173 1.21 -14.63 -6.66
C PRO A 173 2.10 -14.87 -5.45
N GLY A 174 3.08 -14.05 -5.16
CA GLY A 174 4.04 -14.10 -4.05
C GLY A 174 5.41 -13.57 -4.48
N HIS A 175 6.06 -12.79 -3.62
CA HIS A 175 7.38 -12.19 -3.89
C HIS A 175 8.42 -12.56 -2.82
N GLY A 176 8.03 -13.20 -1.73
CA GLY A 176 8.92 -13.53 -0.62
C GLY A 176 10.01 -14.54 -1.00
N GLY A 177 9.71 -15.47 -1.90
CA GLY A 177 10.62 -16.51 -2.35
C GLY A 177 11.59 -16.13 -3.49
N ILE A 178 11.61 -14.86 -3.94
CA ILE A 178 12.37 -14.42 -5.11
C ILE A 178 13.51 -13.49 -4.70
N PHE A 179 14.76 -13.82 -5.07
CA PHE A 179 15.94 -12.99 -4.81
C PHE A 179 15.96 -11.67 -5.58
N ALA A 180 15.50 -11.73 -6.82
CA ALA A 180 15.63 -10.62 -7.75
C ALA A 180 14.65 -9.49 -7.42
N ASP A 181 15.16 -8.26 -7.39
CA ASP A 181 14.31 -7.07 -7.35
C ASP A 181 13.64 -6.88 -8.71
N SER A 182 12.31 -7.05 -8.76
CA SER A 182 11.52 -6.91 -9.98
C SER A 182 11.56 -5.50 -10.60
N HIS A 183 12.02 -4.49 -9.84
CA HIS A 183 12.23 -3.15 -10.35
C HIS A 183 13.54 -3.00 -11.13
N LEU A 184 14.50 -3.89 -10.89
CA LEU A 184 15.84 -3.81 -11.46
C LEU A 184 16.13 -4.90 -12.51
N THR A 185 15.52 -6.08 -12.34
CA THR A 185 15.77 -7.24 -13.20
C THR A 185 14.50 -8.04 -13.44
N PHE A 186 14.53 -8.90 -14.45
CA PHE A 186 13.48 -9.86 -14.67
C PHE A 186 13.49 -10.91 -13.55
N SER A 187 12.42 -10.92 -12.76
CA SER A 187 12.24 -11.87 -11.66
C SER A 187 11.69 -13.19 -12.21
N GLN A 188 12.36 -14.30 -11.89
CA GLN A 188 11.93 -15.63 -12.28
C GLN A 188 11.88 -16.53 -11.06
N ASP A 189 10.74 -17.17 -10.83
CA ASP A 189 10.62 -18.27 -9.89
C ASP A 189 10.83 -19.58 -10.61
N THR A 190 11.69 -20.42 -10.09
CA THR A 190 12.03 -21.74 -10.66
C THR A 190 11.26 -22.89 -9.99
N ARG A 191 10.46 -22.59 -8.97
CA ARG A 191 9.62 -23.56 -8.29
C ARG A 191 8.48 -24.01 -9.21
N SER A 192 8.04 -25.24 -9.04
CA SER A 192 6.84 -25.74 -9.72
C SER A 192 5.58 -25.08 -9.15
N LEU A 193 4.47 -25.11 -9.91
CA LEU A 193 3.19 -24.60 -9.44
C LEU A 193 2.75 -25.28 -8.14
N SER A 194 2.97 -26.59 -8.01
CA SER A 194 2.63 -27.34 -6.80
C SER A 194 3.44 -26.89 -5.57
N GLU A 195 4.68 -26.48 -5.75
CA GLU A 195 5.50 -25.91 -4.66
C GLU A 195 5.00 -24.53 -4.27
N LEU A 196 4.62 -23.71 -5.25
CA LEU A 196 4.01 -22.38 -4.98
C LEU A 196 2.69 -22.51 -4.23
N GLU A 197 1.78 -23.36 -4.70
CA GLU A 197 0.46 -23.57 -4.07
C GLU A 197 0.56 -24.13 -2.64
N SER A 198 1.67 -24.75 -2.28
CA SER A 198 1.88 -25.30 -0.94
C SER A 198 2.57 -24.34 0.02
N HIS A 199 3.10 -23.22 -0.46
CA HIS A 199 3.99 -22.38 0.34
C HIS A 199 3.70 -20.89 0.30
N ASP A 200 3.13 -20.38 -0.79
CA ASP A 200 2.87 -18.93 -0.98
C ASP A 200 1.40 -18.55 -0.82
#